data_a3725acd9d138a68e05fb1c2072d8fce
#
_entry.id   a3725acd9d138a68e05fb1c2072d8fce
#
_cell.length_a   1.000
_cell.length_b   1.000
_cell.length_c   1.000
_cell.angle_alpha   90.00
_cell.angle_beta   90.00
_cell.angle_gamma   90.00
#
_symmetry.space_group_name_H-M   'P 1'
#
loop_
_entity.id
_entity.type
_entity.pdbx_description
1 polymer ?
#
loop_
_entity_poly.entity_id
_entity_poly.type
_entity_poly.pdbx_seq_one_letter_code
_entity_poly.pdbx_strand_id
1 'polypeptide(L)'
;AEVYKTLVSNLEEAQEIIADGSDLEMVEMAKIQMHEAKQQIPLLEEEIKVLLIPKDPEDAKNVVIEVRAGTGGDEASIFAGDLQRMYTKYCESKGWRVDVVDFNEGTSGGYKEIIFEVSGTDVYGSMKFEAGVHRVQRVPQTETQGRVHTSAASVIVLPEAEEFDLELDMSEVRIERTTSTGPGGQSVN
;
A
#
# COMPACT_ATOMS: atom_id res chain seq x y z
N ALA A 1 -19.42 1.98 18.18
CA ALA A 1 -19.88 2.96 19.19
C ALA A 1 -21.07 2.46 20.00
N GLU A 2 -22.12 1.90 19.37
CA GLU A 2 -23.31 1.41 20.09
C GLU A 2 -22.98 0.25 21.03
N VAL A 3 -22.25 -0.76 20.56
CA VAL A 3 -21.84 -1.92 21.38
C VAL A 3 -21.06 -1.48 22.62
N TYR A 4 -20.14 -0.52 22.48
CA TYR A 4 -19.37 0.02 23.61
C TYR A 4 -20.29 0.70 24.64
N LYS A 5 -21.22 1.53 24.19
CA LYS A 5 -22.19 2.20 25.07
C LYS A 5 -23.04 1.19 25.84
N THR A 6 -23.53 0.16 25.14
CA THR A 6 -24.33 -0.90 25.77
C THR A 6 -23.53 -1.66 26.84
N LEU A 7 -22.25 -1.99 26.55
CA LEU A 7 -21.39 -2.68 27.51
C LEU A 7 -21.08 -1.82 28.74
N VAL A 8 -20.89 -0.52 28.57
CA VAL A 8 -20.67 0.42 29.69
C VAL A 8 -21.94 0.51 30.54
N SER A 9 -23.13 0.66 29.90
CA SER A 9 -24.42 0.69 30.62
C SER A 9 -24.66 -0.61 31.38
N ASN A 10 -24.42 -1.75 30.75
CA ASN A 10 -24.56 -3.05 31.42
C ASN A 10 -23.59 -3.21 32.60
N LEU A 11 -22.39 -2.66 32.50
CA LEU A 11 -21.41 -2.67 33.58
C LEU A 11 -21.89 -1.85 34.77
N GLU A 12 -22.47 -0.66 34.54
CA GLU A 12 -23.02 0.23 35.55
C GLU A 12 -24.24 -0.47 36.26
N GLU A 13 -25.16 -1.02 35.47
CA GLU A 13 -26.32 -1.78 35.99
C GLU A 13 -25.88 -3.00 36.83
N ALA A 14 -24.89 -3.76 36.36
CA ALA A 14 -24.34 -4.89 37.11
C ALA A 14 -23.72 -4.46 38.44
N GLN A 15 -23.05 -3.29 38.48
CA GLN A 15 -22.48 -2.74 39.71
C GLN A 15 -23.58 -2.33 40.72
N GLU A 16 -24.67 -1.75 40.26
CA GLU A 16 -25.81 -1.38 41.07
C GLU A 16 -26.48 -2.62 41.68
N ILE A 17 -26.70 -3.68 40.89
CA ILE A 17 -27.29 -4.96 41.36
C ILE A 17 -26.38 -5.61 42.42
N ILE A 18 -25.06 -5.58 42.22
CA ILE A 18 -24.10 -6.12 43.19
C ILE A 18 -24.12 -5.31 44.50
N ALA A 19 -24.27 -3.98 44.41
CA ALA A 19 -24.30 -3.07 45.56
C ALA A 19 -25.59 -3.22 46.37
N ASP A 20 -26.75 -3.44 45.71
CA ASP A 20 -28.05 -3.66 46.37
C ASP A 20 -28.08 -4.99 47.12
N GLY A 21 -27.53 -6.06 46.56
CA GLY A 21 -27.32 -7.34 47.23
C GLY A 21 -28.60 -8.07 47.69
N SER A 22 -29.77 -7.62 47.25
CA SER A 22 -31.07 -8.13 47.71
C SER A 22 -31.40 -9.54 47.23
N ASP A 23 -30.86 -9.92 46.04
CA ASP A 23 -31.08 -11.21 45.42
C ASP A 23 -29.73 -11.86 45.06
N LEU A 24 -29.40 -12.98 45.70
CA LEU A 24 -28.12 -13.69 45.51
C LEU A 24 -27.94 -14.24 44.09
N GLU A 25 -29.02 -14.66 43.44
CA GLU A 25 -28.99 -15.21 42.08
C GLU A 25 -28.69 -14.09 41.07
N MET A 26 -29.34 -12.92 41.23
CA MET A 26 -29.06 -11.74 40.41
C MET A 26 -27.65 -11.21 40.63
N VAL A 27 -27.12 -11.23 41.85
CA VAL A 27 -25.75 -10.81 42.17
C VAL A 27 -24.72 -11.72 41.49
N GLU A 28 -24.93 -13.04 41.43
CA GLU A 28 -24.02 -13.95 40.75
C GLU A 28 -24.03 -13.70 39.22
N MET A 29 -25.20 -13.53 38.64
CA MET A 29 -25.32 -13.17 37.21
C MET A 29 -24.65 -11.83 36.91
N ALA A 30 -24.86 -10.81 37.71
CA ALA A 30 -24.25 -9.50 37.58
C ALA A 30 -22.71 -9.55 37.68
N LYS A 31 -22.15 -10.41 38.53
CA LYS A 31 -20.68 -10.62 38.60
C LYS A 31 -20.11 -11.23 37.34
N ILE A 32 -20.82 -12.17 36.71
CA ILE A 32 -20.40 -12.76 35.44
C ILE A 32 -20.41 -11.69 34.33
N GLN A 33 -21.52 -10.95 34.21
CA GLN A 33 -21.64 -9.85 33.23
C GLN A 33 -20.58 -8.77 33.42
N MET A 34 -20.32 -8.38 34.67
CA MET A 34 -19.27 -7.44 35.01
C MET A 34 -17.87 -7.93 34.58
N HIS A 35 -17.62 -9.24 34.78
CA HIS A 35 -16.33 -9.82 34.37
C HIS A 35 -16.15 -9.82 32.86
N GLU A 36 -17.18 -10.22 32.10
CA GLU A 36 -17.17 -10.19 30.63
C GLU A 36 -17.03 -8.77 30.09
N ALA A 37 -17.79 -7.80 30.61
CA ALA A 37 -17.70 -6.42 30.22
C ALA A 37 -16.30 -5.84 30.47
N LYS A 38 -15.68 -6.14 31.62
CA LYS A 38 -14.30 -5.70 31.94
C LYS A 38 -13.24 -6.29 31.03
N GLN A 39 -13.50 -7.45 30.40
CA GLN A 39 -12.59 -8.00 29.39
C GLN A 39 -12.81 -7.41 28.01
N GLN A 40 -14.05 -7.12 27.64
CA GLN A 40 -14.40 -6.64 26.28
C GLN A 40 -14.18 -5.13 26.11
N ILE A 41 -14.44 -4.32 27.14
CA ILE A 41 -14.31 -2.86 27.07
C ILE A 41 -12.91 -2.42 26.64
N PRO A 42 -11.80 -2.90 27.23
CA PRO A 42 -10.46 -2.49 26.80
C PRO A 42 -10.14 -2.84 25.35
N LEU A 43 -10.62 -3.98 24.85
CA LEU A 43 -10.43 -4.39 23.46
C LEU A 43 -11.15 -3.45 22.50
N LEU A 44 -12.41 -3.09 22.83
CA LEU A 44 -13.19 -2.14 22.05
C LEU A 44 -12.61 -0.70 22.11
N GLU A 45 -12.04 -0.31 23.24
CA GLU A 45 -11.37 0.99 23.38
C GLU A 45 -10.14 1.09 22.44
N GLU A 46 -9.35 0.03 22.35
CA GLU A 46 -8.22 -0.01 21.40
C GLU A 46 -8.70 0.03 19.94
N GLU A 47 -9.76 -0.72 19.59
CA GLU A 47 -10.35 -0.64 18.26
C GLU A 47 -10.89 0.77 17.94
N ILE A 48 -11.59 1.39 18.90
CA ILE A 48 -12.12 2.75 18.74
C ILE A 48 -10.98 3.75 18.56
N LYS A 49 -9.88 3.64 19.30
CA LYS A 49 -8.70 4.51 19.13
C LYS A 49 -8.16 4.42 17.71
N VAL A 50 -8.02 3.21 17.15
CA VAL A 50 -7.56 3.01 15.78
C VAL A 50 -8.52 3.62 14.76
N LEU A 51 -9.84 3.44 14.97
CA LEU A 51 -10.88 3.99 14.09
C LEU A 51 -10.98 5.52 14.13
N LEU A 52 -10.54 6.15 15.23
CA LEU A 52 -10.54 7.60 15.40
C LEU A 52 -9.30 8.28 14.80
N ILE A 53 -8.29 7.53 14.36
CA ILE A 53 -7.14 8.10 13.66
C ILE A 53 -7.64 8.71 12.33
N PRO A 54 -7.41 10.02 12.10
CA PRO A 54 -7.82 10.63 10.84
C PRO A 54 -7.08 9.95 9.68
N LYS A 55 -7.84 9.48 8.69
CA LYS A 55 -7.26 8.95 7.46
C LYS A 55 -6.68 10.10 6.65
N ASP A 56 -5.52 9.87 6.04
CA ASP A 56 -4.94 10.77 5.07
C ASP A 56 -5.86 10.81 3.83
N PRO A 57 -6.30 12.00 3.37
CA PRO A 57 -7.13 12.10 2.17
C PRO A 57 -6.49 11.46 0.93
N GLU A 58 -5.17 11.46 0.85
CA GLU A 58 -4.45 10.84 -0.26
C GLU A 58 -4.53 9.33 -0.27
N ASP A 59 -4.77 8.69 0.87
CA ASP A 59 -4.86 7.22 0.98
C ASP A 59 -5.90 6.60 0.06
N ALA A 60 -6.95 7.36 -0.28
CA ALA A 60 -8.02 6.92 -1.19
C ALA A 60 -7.66 6.99 -2.68
N LYS A 61 -6.56 7.67 -3.03
CA LYS A 61 -6.13 7.85 -4.42
C LYS A 61 -5.63 6.53 -5.05
N ASN A 62 -5.71 6.46 -6.38
CA ASN A 62 -4.98 5.47 -7.17
C ASN A 62 -3.48 5.73 -7.08
N VAL A 63 -2.67 4.81 -7.58
CA VAL A 63 -1.21 4.96 -7.56
C VAL A 63 -0.58 4.67 -8.91
N VAL A 64 0.52 5.35 -9.16
CA VAL A 64 1.49 4.98 -10.20
C VAL A 64 2.69 4.37 -9.50
N ILE A 65 3.03 3.15 -9.87
CA ILE A 65 4.17 2.40 -9.33
C ILE A 65 5.22 2.26 -10.41
N GLU A 66 6.42 2.66 -10.09
CA GLU A 66 7.59 2.46 -10.92
C GLU A 66 8.56 1.50 -10.22
N VAL A 67 8.99 0.47 -10.94
CA VAL A 67 10.00 -0.49 -10.47
C VAL A 67 11.19 -0.42 -11.40
N ARG A 68 12.36 -0.06 -10.86
CA ARG A 68 13.62 0.00 -11.59
C ARG A 68 14.60 -1.04 -11.09
N ALA A 69 15.21 -1.78 -12.01
CA ALA A 69 16.33 -2.63 -11.71
C ALA A 69 17.52 -1.79 -11.20
N GLY A 70 18.08 -2.20 -10.07
CA GLY A 70 19.26 -1.57 -9.48
C GLY A 70 20.56 -2.34 -9.78
N THR A 71 21.40 -2.45 -8.77
CA THR A 71 22.65 -3.23 -8.87
C THR A 71 22.37 -4.73 -8.92
N GLY A 72 23.07 -5.45 -9.79
CA GLY A 72 22.95 -6.91 -9.92
C GLY A 72 22.85 -7.40 -11.37
N GLY A 73 23.03 -6.53 -12.36
CA GLY A 73 23.00 -6.88 -13.79
C GLY A 73 21.67 -7.49 -14.21
N ASP A 74 21.71 -8.55 -15.01
CA ASP A 74 20.51 -9.23 -15.54
C ASP A 74 19.58 -9.74 -14.44
N GLU A 75 20.14 -10.22 -13.32
CA GLU A 75 19.33 -10.69 -12.19
C GLU A 75 18.51 -9.57 -11.54
N ALA A 76 19.02 -8.34 -11.52
CA ALA A 76 18.25 -7.20 -11.03
C ALA A 76 17.01 -6.92 -11.91
N SER A 77 17.14 -7.10 -13.24
CA SER A 77 16.00 -6.97 -14.15
C SER A 77 14.97 -8.07 -13.96
N ILE A 78 15.43 -9.31 -13.74
CA ILE A 78 14.55 -10.45 -13.41
C ILE A 78 13.84 -10.20 -12.09
N PHE A 79 14.55 -9.68 -11.08
CA PHE A 79 13.98 -9.36 -9.78
C PHE A 79 12.93 -8.23 -9.87
N ALA A 80 13.17 -7.21 -10.71
CA ALA A 80 12.16 -6.17 -10.95
C ALA A 80 10.87 -6.76 -11.56
N GLY A 81 11.00 -7.75 -12.46
CA GLY A 81 9.87 -8.50 -13.00
C GLY A 81 9.15 -9.36 -11.95
N ASP A 82 9.90 -9.94 -11.00
CA ASP A 82 9.32 -10.69 -9.89
C ASP A 82 8.53 -9.78 -8.94
N LEU A 83 9.04 -8.57 -8.64
CA LEU A 83 8.33 -7.57 -7.85
C LEU A 83 7.04 -7.12 -8.54
N GLN A 84 7.10 -6.78 -9.82
CA GLN A 84 5.90 -6.42 -10.58
C GLN A 84 4.84 -7.52 -10.54
N ARG A 85 5.24 -8.77 -10.75
CA ARG A 85 4.32 -9.92 -10.68
C ARG A 85 3.74 -10.12 -9.29
N MET A 86 4.55 -9.92 -8.24
CA MET A 86 4.11 -9.98 -6.84
C MET A 86 3.05 -8.91 -6.57
N TYR A 87 3.31 -7.66 -6.96
CA TYR A 87 2.34 -6.57 -6.81
C TYR A 87 1.07 -6.80 -7.60
N THR A 88 1.17 -7.26 -8.85
CA THR A 88 -0.02 -7.59 -9.65
C THR A 88 -0.90 -8.62 -8.95
N LYS A 89 -0.31 -9.72 -8.46
CA LYS A 89 -1.07 -10.75 -7.73
C LYS A 89 -1.68 -10.24 -6.43
N TYR A 90 -0.98 -9.37 -5.72
CA TYR A 90 -1.53 -8.74 -4.53
C TYR A 90 -2.73 -7.85 -4.89
N CYS A 91 -2.60 -7.01 -5.91
CA CYS A 91 -3.69 -6.16 -6.41
C CYS A 91 -4.91 -6.98 -6.84
N GLU A 92 -4.70 -8.06 -7.60
CA GLU A 92 -5.76 -8.99 -7.99
C GLU A 92 -6.49 -9.57 -6.77
N SER A 93 -5.76 -9.95 -5.71
CA SER A 93 -6.36 -10.47 -4.47
C SER A 93 -7.21 -9.44 -3.72
N LYS A 94 -6.96 -8.15 -3.94
CA LYS A 94 -7.74 -7.03 -3.40
C LYS A 94 -8.88 -6.59 -4.33
N GLY A 95 -8.97 -7.16 -5.52
CA GLY A 95 -9.92 -6.73 -6.56
C GLY A 95 -9.55 -5.40 -7.20
N TRP A 96 -8.29 -4.99 -7.13
CA TRP A 96 -7.77 -3.80 -7.78
C TRP A 96 -7.35 -4.09 -9.22
N ARG A 97 -7.48 -3.09 -10.08
CA ARG A 97 -7.08 -3.16 -11.47
C ARG A 97 -5.64 -2.68 -11.62
N VAL A 98 -4.86 -3.37 -12.48
CA VAL A 98 -3.48 -3.02 -12.80
C VAL A 98 -3.37 -2.80 -14.30
N ASP A 99 -2.91 -1.64 -14.71
CA ASP A 99 -2.69 -1.26 -16.11
C ASP A 99 -1.21 -0.88 -16.29
N VAL A 100 -0.52 -1.54 -17.23
CA VAL A 100 0.88 -1.21 -17.53
C VAL A 100 0.90 0.02 -18.43
N VAL A 101 1.63 1.05 -18.00
CA VAL A 101 1.77 2.34 -18.70
C VAL A 101 2.95 2.32 -19.65
N ASP A 102 4.11 1.89 -19.14
CA ASP A 102 5.36 1.83 -19.90
C ASP A 102 6.31 0.78 -19.34
N PHE A 103 7.20 0.26 -20.17
CA PHE A 103 8.22 -0.68 -19.71
C PHE A 103 9.43 -0.72 -20.62
N ASN A 104 10.58 -1.05 -20.03
CA ASN A 104 11.83 -1.32 -20.72
C ASN A 104 12.33 -2.71 -20.31
N GLU A 105 12.38 -3.63 -21.27
CA GLU A 105 12.75 -5.03 -21.00
C GLU A 105 14.25 -5.18 -20.69
N GLY A 106 14.56 -6.14 -19.82
CA GLY A 106 15.92 -6.60 -19.57
C GLY A 106 16.42 -7.54 -20.66
N THR A 107 17.72 -7.58 -20.85
CA THR A 107 18.38 -8.44 -21.88
C THR A 107 18.18 -9.93 -21.63
N SER A 108 18.05 -10.35 -20.40
CA SER A 108 17.86 -11.74 -19.97
C SER A 108 16.48 -12.00 -19.39
N GLY A 109 15.50 -11.17 -19.73
CA GLY A 109 14.14 -11.18 -19.21
C GLY A 109 13.95 -10.21 -18.04
N GLY A 110 12.69 -10.08 -17.58
CA GLY A 110 12.29 -9.07 -16.60
C GLY A 110 12.35 -7.65 -17.17
N TYR A 111 12.47 -6.66 -16.31
CA TYR A 111 12.40 -5.26 -16.68
C TYR A 111 13.60 -4.47 -16.14
N LYS A 112 14.20 -3.63 -16.99
CA LYS A 112 15.10 -2.56 -16.51
C LYS A 112 14.29 -1.52 -15.77
N GLU A 113 13.09 -1.24 -16.28
CA GLU A 113 12.12 -0.33 -15.73
C GLU A 113 10.71 -0.76 -16.14
N ILE A 114 9.76 -0.69 -15.24
CA ILE A 114 8.35 -0.87 -15.54
C ILE A 114 7.52 0.09 -14.71
N ILE A 115 6.57 0.74 -15.39
CA ILE A 115 5.63 1.69 -14.80
C ILE A 115 4.22 1.14 -15.01
N PHE A 116 3.47 1.04 -13.94
CA PHE A 116 2.09 0.58 -13.98
C PHE A 116 1.23 1.34 -12.99
N GLU A 117 -0.02 1.51 -13.37
CA GLU A 117 -1.05 2.16 -12.58
C GLU A 117 -1.89 1.12 -11.86
N VAL A 118 -2.28 1.42 -10.62
CA VAL A 118 -3.18 0.57 -9.83
C VAL A 118 -4.37 1.40 -9.39
N SER A 119 -5.56 0.95 -9.79
CA SER A 119 -6.83 1.63 -9.50
C SER A 119 -7.71 0.75 -8.59
N GLY A 120 -8.31 1.37 -7.57
CA GLY A 120 -9.18 0.68 -6.62
C GLY A 120 -9.48 1.50 -5.37
N THR A 121 -9.96 0.85 -4.33
CA THR A 121 -10.29 1.51 -3.06
C THR A 121 -9.09 1.51 -2.12
N ASP A 122 -8.74 2.68 -1.57
CA ASP A 122 -7.65 2.88 -0.59
C ASP A 122 -6.29 2.29 -1.06
N VAL A 123 -5.97 2.46 -2.36
CA VAL A 123 -4.78 1.86 -2.98
C VAL A 123 -3.53 2.51 -2.46
N TYR A 124 -3.44 3.86 -2.49
CA TYR A 124 -2.26 4.59 -2.03
C TYR A 124 -1.97 4.32 -0.57
N GLY A 125 -3.00 4.33 0.29
CA GLY A 125 -2.85 4.05 1.71
C GLY A 125 -2.21 2.69 2.03
N SER A 126 -2.43 1.70 1.14
CA SER A 126 -1.83 0.37 1.27
C SER A 126 -0.45 0.26 0.63
N MET A 127 -0.25 0.90 -0.53
CA MET A 127 0.97 0.72 -1.35
C MET A 127 2.08 1.72 -1.03
N LYS A 128 1.80 2.85 -0.39
CA LYS A 128 2.79 3.90 -0.08
C LYS A 128 4.00 3.41 0.72
N PHE A 129 3.81 2.36 1.53
CA PHE A 129 4.88 1.78 2.35
C PHE A 129 5.83 0.87 1.58
N GLU A 130 5.49 0.51 0.34
CA GLU A 130 6.36 -0.28 -0.55
C GLU A 130 7.46 0.57 -1.22
N ALA A 131 7.35 1.91 -1.14
CA ALA A 131 8.36 2.80 -1.70
C ALA A 131 9.72 2.62 -1.02
N GLY A 132 10.75 2.34 -1.81
CA GLY A 132 12.11 2.17 -1.30
C GLY A 132 12.97 1.24 -2.14
N VAL A 133 14.08 0.79 -1.54
CA VAL A 133 15.00 -0.16 -2.17
C VAL A 133 14.73 -1.57 -1.66
N HIS A 134 14.33 -2.44 -2.55
CA HIS A 134 14.13 -3.86 -2.31
C HIS A 134 15.40 -4.64 -2.64
N ARG A 135 15.71 -5.62 -1.83
CA ARG A 135 16.91 -6.47 -1.97
C ARG A 135 16.53 -7.93 -1.93
N VAL A 136 17.10 -8.71 -2.85
CA VAL A 136 16.97 -10.16 -2.86
C VAL A 136 18.36 -10.81 -2.72
N GLN A 137 18.43 -11.86 -1.93
CA GLN A 137 19.60 -12.75 -1.82
C GLN A 137 19.14 -14.15 -2.21
N ARG A 138 19.58 -14.59 -3.39
CA ARG A 138 19.27 -15.93 -3.90
C ARG A 138 20.36 -16.38 -4.88
N VAL A 139 20.32 -17.65 -5.26
CA VAL A 139 21.07 -18.12 -6.44
C VAL A 139 20.34 -17.60 -7.67
N PRO A 140 20.93 -16.69 -8.47
CA PRO A 140 20.28 -16.15 -9.66
C PRO A 140 19.97 -17.24 -10.69
N GLN A 141 18.95 -17.02 -11.52
CA GLN A 141 18.70 -17.89 -12.67
C GLN A 141 19.83 -17.84 -13.72
N THR A 142 20.60 -16.76 -13.70
CA THR A 142 21.78 -16.53 -14.56
C THR A 142 23.06 -17.15 -14.00
N GLU A 143 23.07 -17.71 -12.79
CA GLU A 143 24.23 -18.28 -12.13
C GLU A 143 24.32 -19.78 -12.38
N THR A 144 25.44 -20.26 -12.95
CA THR A 144 25.65 -21.67 -13.28
C THR A 144 26.39 -22.46 -12.21
N GLN A 145 27.05 -21.78 -11.26
CA GLN A 145 27.90 -22.40 -10.22
C GLN A 145 27.20 -22.46 -8.85
N GLY A 146 25.93 -22.08 -8.76
CA GLY A 146 25.14 -22.17 -7.54
C GLY A 146 25.52 -21.15 -6.45
N ARG A 147 26.22 -20.06 -6.80
CA ARG A 147 26.60 -19.02 -5.84
C ARG A 147 25.41 -18.09 -5.55
N VAL A 148 25.25 -17.72 -4.27
CA VAL A 148 24.29 -16.72 -3.84
C VAL A 148 24.77 -15.33 -4.20
N HIS A 149 23.94 -14.57 -4.91
CA HIS A 149 24.19 -13.17 -5.24
C HIS A 149 23.15 -12.28 -4.57
N THR A 150 23.48 -10.99 -4.45
CA THR A 150 22.59 -9.96 -3.97
C THR A 150 22.22 -9.05 -5.13
N SER A 151 20.94 -8.90 -5.39
CA SER A 151 20.40 -7.96 -6.38
C SER A 151 19.44 -6.99 -5.72
N ALA A 152 19.33 -5.79 -6.28
CA ALA A 152 18.46 -4.75 -5.77
C ALA A 152 17.55 -4.18 -6.87
N ALA A 153 16.39 -3.71 -6.47
CA ALA A 153 15.49 -2.92 -7.30
C ALA A 153 14.91 -1.77 -6.48
N SER A 154 14.70 -0.63 -7.09
CA SER A 154 13.99 0.50 -6.47
C SER A 154 12.53 0.48 -6.86
N VAL A 155 11.67 0.78 -5.89
CA VAL A 155 10.22 0.94 -6.06
C VAL A 155 9.85 2.35 -5.69
N ILE A 156 9.17 3.04 -6.58
CA ILE A 156 8.60 4.37 -6.36
C ILE A 156 7.08 4.21 -6.41
N VAL A 157 6.40 4.77 -5.42
CA VAL A 157 4.93 4.77 -5.33
C VAL A 157 4.48 6.21 -5.21
N LEU A 158 3.74 6.69 -6.21
CA LEU A 158 3.22 8.05 -6.25
C LEU A 158 1.69 8.00 -6.32
N PRO A 159 0.99 8.89 -5.59
CA PRO A 159 -0.45 9.02 -5.78
C PRO A 159 -0.73 9.55 -7.19
N GLU A 160 -1.82 9.12 -7.79
CA GLU A 160 -2.29 9.66 -9.06
C GLU A 160 -2.62 11.14 -8.90
N ALA A 161 -2.04 11.97 -9.78
CA ALA A 161 -2.31 13.40 -9.82
C ALA A 161 -3.71 13.66 -10.40
N GLU A 162 -4.45 14.60 -9.81
CA GLU A 162 -5.72 15.05 -10.36
C GLU A 162 -5.47 16.16 -11.41
N GLU A 163 -6.33 16.26 -12.45
CA GLU A 163 -6.15 17.22 -13.54
C GLU A 163 -6.03 18.69 -13.09
N PHE A 164 -6.54 19.01 -11.88
CA PHE A 164 -6.49 20.35 -11.31
C PHE A 164 -5.31 20.59 -10.35
N ASP A 165 -4.48 19.56 -10.09
CA ASP A 165 -3.29 19.71 -9.24
C ASP A 165 -2.20 20.56 -9.89
N LEU A 166 -2.30 20.78 -11.21
CA LEU A 166 -1.38 21.62 -11.96
C LEU A 166 -2.14 22.46 -12.98
N GLU A 167 -2.33 23.75 -12.69
CA GLU A 167 -2.84 24.73 -13.65
C GLU A 167 -1.64 25.37 -14.39
N LEU A 168 -1.44 24.96 -15.64
CA LEU A 168 -0.36 25.48 -16.45
C LEU A 168 -0.79 26.79 -17.13
N ASP A 169 -0.21 27.93 -16.74
CA ASP A 169 -0.42 29.19 -17.44
C ASP A 169 0.35 29.16 -18.79
N MET A 170 -0.40 28.92 -19.86
CA MET A 170 0.15 28.88 -21.21
C MET A 170 0.81 30.20 -21.67
N SER A 171 0.55 31.31 -20.98
CA SER A 171 1.23 32.58 -21.26
C SER A 171 2.70 32.61 -20.82
N GLU A 172 3.05 31.77 -19.83
CA GLU A 172 4.43 31.60 -19.36
C GLU A 172 5.22 30.55 -20.14
N VAL A 173 4.54 29.76 -21.00
CA VAL A 173 5.16 28.69 -21.78
C VAL A 173 5.72 29.23 -23.08
N ARG A 174 7.04 29.20 -23.23
CA ARG A 174 7.72 29.53 -24.49
C ARG A 174 7.93 28.26 -25.32
N ILE A 175 7.24 28.18 -26.46
CA ILE A 175 7.38 27.07 -27.41
C ILE A 175 8.40 27.46 -28.47
N GLU A 176 9.55 26.79 -28.50
CA GLU A 176 10.58 26.96 -29.52
C GLU A 176 10.59 25.74 -30.45
N ARG A 177 10.52 26.01 -31.74
CA ARG A 177 10.77 24.99 -32.78
C ARG A 177 12.21 25.06 -33.21
N THR A 178 12.92 23.96 -33.12
CA THR A 178 14.31 23.85 -33.57
C THR A 178 14.44 22.67 -34.51
N THR A 179 15.31 22.82 -35.49
CA THR A 179 15.69 21.70 -36.36
C THR A 179 16.85 20.95 -35.75
N SER A 180 16.83 19.60 -35.90
CA SER A 180 17.96 18.77 -35.45
C SER A 180 19.27 19.19 -36.13
N THR A 181 20.34 19.33 -35.34
CA THR A 181 21.68 19.71 -35.81
C THR A 181 22.54 18.50 -36.20
N GLY A 182 22.00 17.30 -36.18
CA GLY A 182 22.68 16.05 -36.54
C GLY A 182 22.75 15.82 -38.07
N PRO A 183 23.67 14.98 -38.55
CA PRO A 183 23.69 14.58 -39.96
C PRO A 183 22.39 13.86 -40.31
N GLY A 184 21.67 14.39 -41.28
CA GLY A 184 20.30 13.99 -41.64
C GLY A 184 20.16 12.51 -41.98
N GLY A 185 19.05 11.91 -41.48
CA GLY A 185 18.55 10.61 -41.81
C GLY A 185 17.03 10.64 -41.85
N GLN A 186 16.38 9.56 -42.31
CA GLN A 186 14.90 9.46 -42.46
C GLN A 186 14.08 9.75 -41.19
N SER A 187 14.70 9.88 -40.02
CA SER A 187 14.05 10.13 -38.71
C SER A 187 14.40 11.51 -38.14
N VAL A 188 14.93 12.45 -38.92
CA VAL A 188 15.44 13.74 -38.43
C VAL A 188 14.55 14.93 -38.87
N ASN A 189 13.43 14.70 -39.51
CA ASN A 189 12.48 15.74 -39.91
C ASN A 189 11.25 15.78 -38.99
#